data_bbc8155838a15ac114e9347953b10370
#
_entry.id   bbc8155838a15ac114e9347953b10370
#
_cell.length_a   1.000
_cell.length_b   1.000
_cell.length_c   1.000
_cell.angle_alpha   90.00
_cell.angle_beta   90.00
_cell.angle_gamma   90.00
#
_symmetry.space_group_name_H-M   'P 1'
#
loop_
_entity.id
_entity.type
_entity.pdbx_description
1 polymer ?
#
loop_
_entity_poly.entity_id
_entity_poly.type
_entity_poly.pdbx_seq_one_letter_code
_entity_poly.pdbx_strand_id
1 'polypeptide(L)'
;MKKRLFACLLAACLAVSVLVLPASAASLNNSAIQTAITLGAMDTSQTGSLDAAVTRGAFAKMLVSFSAYRESASQQGNLGTLYKDVPGSSQWAPYVRIAVQQGWMNGYTDGTFRPDNAVTLEEACTAALKLLGYKMTDLNGVFPTAQLNKAQELGLRNQLNRSQSEAMNYED
;
A
#
# COMPACT_ATOMS: atom_id res chain seq x y z
N MET A 1 -77.28 -7.64 -17.90
CA MET A 1 -76.45 -8.08 -16.76
C MET A 1 -75.00 -8.19 -17.24
N LYS A 2 -74.21 -7.19 -16.98
CA LYS A 2 -72.83 -7.11 -17.47
C LYS A 2 -71.86 -7.30 -16.28
N LYS A 3 -71.22 -8.45 -16.25
CA LYS A 3 -70.19 -8.75 -15.25
C LYS A 3 -68.90 -7.96 -15.62
N ARG A 4 -68.56 -7.01 -14.78
CA ARG A 4 -67.26 -6.30 -14.90
C ARG A 4 -66.19 -7.13 -14.22
N LEU A 5 -65.32 -7.74 -15.03
CA LEU A 5 -64.04 -8.30 -14.55
C LEU A 5 -63.16 -7.16 -14.14
N PHE A 6 -62.87 -7.06 -12.88
CA PHE A 6 -61.77 -6.26 -12.37
C PHE A 6 -60.49 -7.03 -12.59
N ALA A 7 -59.73 -6.66 -13.61
CA ALA A 7 -58.38 -7.11 -13.76
C ALA A 7 -57.51 -6.34 -12.77
N CYS A 8 -57.13 -6.98 -11.67
CA CYS A 8 -56.09 -6.49 -10.81
C CYS A 8 -54.73 -6.61 -11.57
N LEU A 9 -54.30 -5.49 -12.09
CA LEU A 9 -52.93 -5.36 -12.58
C LEU A 9 -52.02 -5.33 -11.35
N LEU A 10 -51.45 -6.49 -10.97
CA LEU A 10 -50.38 -6.57 -10.02
C LEU A 10 -49.15 -6.02 -10.73
N ALA A 11 -48.87 -4.74 -10.53
CA ALA A 11 -47.59 -4.17 -10.86
C ALA A 11 -46.54 -4.78 -9.91
N ALA A 12 -45.93 -5.87 -10.35
CA ALA A 12 -44.71 -6.38 -9.72
C ALA A 12 -43.63 -5.34 -9.94
N CYS A 13 -43.44 -4.44 -8.96
CA CYS A 13 -42.22 -3.69 -8.82
C CYS A 13 -41.12 -4.69 -8.55
N LEU A 14 -40.46 -5.15 -9.62
CA LEU A 14 -39.15 -5.73 -9.54
C LEU A 14 -38.22 -4.63 -9.02
N ALA A 15 -38.09 -4.56 -7.70
CA ALA A 15 -36.97 -3.89 -7.08
C ALA A 15 -35.72 -4.62 -7.56
N VAL A 16 -35.11 -4.12 -8.63
CA VAL A 16 -33.74 -4.44 -8.97
C VAL A 16 -32.92 -3.85 -7.83
N SER A 17 -32.73 -4.65 -6.80
CA SER A 17 -31.67 -4.41 -5.83
C SER A 17 -30.38 -4.50 -6.63
N VAL A 18 -29.91 -3.36 -7.11
CA VAL A 18 -28.53 -3.20 -7.55
C VAL A 18 -27.71 -3.59 -6.33
N LEU A 19 -27.21 -4.82 -6.34
CA LEU A 19 -26.19 -5.24 -5.40
C LEU A 19 -25.00 -4.32 -5.69
N VAL A 20 -24.91 -3.24 -4.95
CA VAL A 20 -23.68 -2.44 -4.90
C VAL A 20 -22.70 -3.35 -4.18
N LEU A 21 -21.97 -4.14 -4.95
CA LEU A 21 -20.80 -4.84 -4.42
C LEU A 21 -19.90 -3.76 -3.84
N PRO A 22 -19.49 -3.88 -2.58
CA PRO A 22 -18.55 -2.92 -2.03
C PRO A 22 -17.33 -2.88 -2.96
N ALA A 23 -16.83 -1.68 -3.24
CA ALA A 23 -15.67 -1.45 -4.12
C ALA A 23 -14.49 -2.36 -3.75
N SER A 24 -14.33 -2.69 -2.46
CA SER A 24 -13.36 -3.65 -1.95
C SER A 24 -13.47 -5.06 -2.53
N ALA A 25 -14.68 -5.54 -2.86
CA ALA A 25 -14.84 -6.87 -3.44
C ALA A 25 -14.41 -6.93 -4.91
N ALA A 26 -14.50 -5.82 -5.63
CA ALA A 26 -14.02 -5.71 -7.02
C ALA A 26 -12.48 -5.62 -7.07
N SER A 27 -11.86 -4.99 -6.08
CA SER A 27 -10.39 -4.83 -6.01
C SER A 27 -9.67 -6.12 -5.60
N LEU A 28 -10.31 -7.01 -4.86
CA LEU A 28 -9.73 -8.32 -4.47
C LEU A 28 -9.38 -9.23 -5.66
N ASN A 29 -9.96 -8.99 -6.84
CA ASN A 29 -9.63 -9.70 -8.07
C ASN A 29 -8.49 -9.03 -8.86
N ASN A 30 -7.92 -7.94 -8.35
CA ASN A 30 -6.79 -7.27 -8.97
C ASN A 30 -5.55 -8.17 -8.85
N SER A 31 -4.93 -8.48 -9.99
CA SER A 31 -3.73 -9.33 -10.05
C SER A 31 -2.56 -8.78 -9.23
N ALA A 32 -2.47 -7.45 -9.09
CA ALA A 32 -1.44 -6.80 -8.28
C ALA A 32 -1.61 -7.12 -6.79
N ILE A 33 -2.84 -7.04 -6.27
CA ILE A 33 -3.16 -7.39 -4.88
C ILE A 33 -2.87 -8.86 -4.61
N GLN A 34 -3.27 -9.77 -5.52
CA GLN A 34 -2.99 -11.20 -5.40
C GLN A 34 -1.47 -11.47 -5.40
N THR A 35 -0.72 -10.76 -6.23
CA THR A 35 0.74 -10.84 -6.24
C THR A 35 1.32 -10.35 -4.92
N ALA A 36 0.86 -9.21 -4.40
CA ALA A 36 1.31 -8.67 -3.12
C ALA A 36 1.06 -9.65 -1.95
N ILE A 37 -0.11 -10.30 -1.92
CA ILE A 37 -0.45 -11.33 -0.93
C ILE A 37 0.49 -12.55 -1.09
N THR A 38 0.67 -13.04 -2.31
CA THR A 38 1.51 -14.21 -2.59
C THR A 38 2.97 -13.98 -2.18
N LEU A 39 3.47 -12.77 -2.35
CA LEU A 39 4.82 -12.38 -1.96
C LEU A 39 4.93 -12.03 -0.46
N GLY A 40 3.83 -12.05 0.29
CA GLY A 40 3.80 -11.65 1.70
C GLY A 40 3.96 -10.15 1.95
N ALA A 41 3.79 -9.34 0.91
CA ALA A 41 3.81 -7.87 1.00
C ALA A 41 2.55 -7.34 1.68
N MET A 42 1.42 -8.01 1.47
CA MET A 42 0.13 -7.75 2.12
C MET A 42 -0.38 -9.00 2.82
N ASP A 43 -1.08 -8.81 3.92
CA ASP A 43 -1.81 -9.88 4.60
C ASP A 43 -3.28 -9.92 4.11
N THR A 44 -3.88 -11.09 4.08
CA THR A 44 -5.29 -11.24 3.64
C THR A 44 -6.27 -10.46 4.51
N SER A 45 -5.94 -10.15 5.77
CA SER A 45 -6.74 -9.31 6.65
C SER A 45 -6.84 -7.85 6.17
N GLN A 46 -5.88 -7.37 5.38
CA GLN A 46 -5.85 -6.01 4.83
C GLN A 46 -6.76 -5.85 3.61
N THR A 47 -7.15 -6.96 2.97
CA THR A 47 -8.02 -6.92 1.79
C THR A 47 -9.46 -6.47 2.08
N GLY A 48 -9.86 -6.46 3.34
CA GLY A 48 -11.17 -5.96 3.79
C GLY A 48 -11.23 -4.43 3.98
N SER A 49 -10.09 -3.73 3.90
CA SER A 49 -9.97 -2.29 4.13
C SER A 49 -8.82 -1.72 3.30
N LEU A 50 -8.97 -1.78 1.97
CA LEU A 50 -7.93 -1.29 1.03
C LEU A 50 -7.78 0.24 1.06
N ASP A 51 -8.79 0.94 1.52
CA ASP A 51 -8.79 2.38 1.79
C ASP A 51 -8.00 2.77 3.07
N ALA A 52 -7.61 1.78 3.89
CA ALA A 52 -6.79 2.04 5.07
C ALA A 52 -5.40 2.54 4.68
N ALA A 53 -4.90 3.52 5.45
CA ALA A 53 -3.57 4.07 5.21
C ALA A 53 -2.47 3.01 5.39
N VAL A 54 -1.52 2.98 4.47
CA VAL A 54 -0.32 2.15 4.58
C VAL A 54 0.63 2.79 5.58
N THR A 55 0.97 2.07 6.64
CA THR A 55 1.94 2.55 7.61
C THR A 55 3.38 2.39 7.11
N ARG A 56 4.32 3.16 7.66
CA ARG A 56 5.74 3.09 7.31
C ARG A 56 6.34 1.70 7.61
N GLY A 57 5.87 1.03 8.67
CA GLY A 57 6.25 -0.35 8.98
C GLY A 57 5.74 -1.35 7.95
N ALA A 58 4.47 -1.25 7.57
CA ALA A 58 3.87 -2.06 6.52
C ALA A 58 4.55 -1.80 5.16
N PHE A 59 4.87 -0.56 4.85
CA PHE A 59 5.56 -0.20 3.61
C PHE A 59 6.99 -0.75 3.57
N ALA A 60 7.72 -0.73 4.68
CA ALA A 60 9.02 -1.40 4.77
C ALA A 60 8.91 -2.90 4.48
N LYS A 61 7.87 -3.57 5.01
CA LYS A 61 7.56 -4.97 4.70
C LYS A 61 7.29 -5.16 3.20
N MET A 62 6.52 -4.29 2.57
CA MET A 62 6.25 -4.34 1.12
C MET A 62 7.54 -4.25 0.32
N LEU A 63 8.39 -3.25 0.57
CA LEU A 63 9.68 -3.08 -0.14
C LEU A 63 10.55 -4.32 -0.04
N VAL A 64 10.68 -4.90 1.15
CA VAL A 64 11.48 -6.10 1.37
C VAL A 64 10.87 -7.31 0.67
N SER A 65 9.56 -7.47 0.71
CA SER A 65 8.84 -8.57 0.07
C SER A 65 8.96 -8.56 -1.46
N PHE A 66 9.08 -7.38 -2.06
CA PHE A 66 9.33 -7.22 -3.51
C PHE A 66 10.83 -7.27 -3.89
N SER A 67 11.72 -7.49 -2.93
CA SER A 67 13.17 -7.50 -3.14
C SER A 67 13.78 -8.90 -3.05
N ALA A 68 15.07 -8.99 -3.39
CA ALA A 68 15.87 -10.19 -3.18
C ALA A 68 16.08 -10.54 -1.69
N TYR A 69 15.75 -9.62 -0.77
CA TYR A 69 15.95 -9.79 0.68
C TYR A 69 14.74 -10.39 1.40
N ARG A 70 13.67 -10.77 0.68
CA ARG A 70 12.45 -11.35 1.26
C ARG A 70 12.75 -12.52 2.18
N GLU A 71 13.52 -13.48 1.72
CA GLU A 71 13.86 -14.66 2.50
C GLU A 71 14.74 -14.32 3.72
N SER A 72 15.61 -13.32 3.58
CA SER A 72 16.46 -12.88 4.68
C SER A 72 15.64 -12.29 5.84
N ALA A 73 14.54 -11.64 5.56
CA ALA A 73 13.68 -11.07 6.60
C ALA A 73 13.04 -12.16 7.46
N SER A 74 12.62 -13.27 6.86
CA SER A 74 11.98 -14.39 7.57
C SER A 74 12.97 -15.18 8.44
N GLN A 75 14.26 -15.10 8.15
CA GLN A 75 15.32 -15.82 8.85
C GLN A 75 15.95 -15.02 9.99
N GLN A 76 15.60 -13.76 10.15
CA GLN A 76 16.16 -12.93 11.20
C GLN A 76 15.54 -13.29 12.57
N GLY A 77 16.39 -13.82 13.44
CA GLY A 77 16.04 -14.11 14.83
C GLY A 77 15.92 -12.86 15.70
N ASN A 78 16.27 -12.98 16.99
CA ASN A 78 16.19 -11.87 17.94
C ASN A 78 17.13 -10.73 17.53
N LEU A 79 16.56 -9.63 17.08
CA LEU A 79 17.27 -8.44 16.60
C LEU A 79 17.47 -7.44 17.73
N GLY A 80 18.64 -6.82 17.77
CA GLY A 80 18.82 -5.62 18.60
C GLY A 80 17.93 -4.46 18.13
N THR A 81 17.58 -3.57 19.05
CA THR A 81 16.81 -2.35 18.77
C THR A 81 17.57 -1.44 17.83
N LEU A 82 17.01 -1.10 16.68
CA LEU A 82 17.60 -0.17 15.70
C LEU A 82 17.11 1.27 15.91
N TYR A 83 15.84 1.43 16.21
CA TYR A 83 15.19 2.71 16.52
C TYR A 83 14.44 2.61 17.85
N LYS A 84 14.31 3.71 18.58
CA LYS A 84 13.68 3.74 19.90
C LYS A 84 12.28 3.15 19.93
N ASP A 85 11.55 3.30 18.84
CA ASP A 85 10.16 2.86 18.62
C ASP A 85 10.02 1.57 17.80
N VAL A 86 11.16 0.93 17.46
CA VAL A 86 11.20 -0.38 16.77
C VAL A 86 12.09 -1.32 17.57
N PRO A 87 11.60 -1.86 18.71
CA PRO A 87 12.35 -2.86 19.46
C PRO A 87 12.59 -4.12 18.64
N GLY A 88 13.64 -4.87 18.97
CA GLY A 88 14.00 -6.09 18.23
C GLY A 88 12.91 -7.16 18.19
N SER A 89 11.96 -7.12 19.11
CA SER A 89 10.77 -7.99 19.13
C SER A 89 9.60 -7.49 18.27
N SER A 90 9.70 -6.28 17.71
CA SER A 90 8.66 -5.73 16.83
C SER A 90 8.55 -6.58 15.55
N GLN A 91 7.32 -6.84 15.09
CA GLN A 91 7.07 -7.46 13.80
C GLN A 91 7.71 -6.71 12.62
N TRP A 92 7.94 -5.41 12.78
CA TRP A 92 8.55 -4.54 11.78
C TRP A 92 10.09 -4.58 11.80
N ALA A 93 10.70 -5.07 12.89
CA ALA A 93 12.15 -4.98 13.08
C ALA A 93 12.98 -5.55 11.92
N PRO A 94 12.71 -6.77 11.39
CA PRO A 94 13.49 -7.31 10.28
C PRO A 94 13.34 -6.47 9.00
N TYR A 95 12.14 -6.02 8.70
CA TYR A 95 11.86 -5.25 7.49
C TYR A 95 12.43 -3.83 7.55
N VAL A 96 12.24 -3.15 8.67
CA VAL A 96 12.80 -1.81 8.89
C VAL A 96 14.32 -1.85 8.81
N ARG A 97 14.96 -2.87 9.42
CA ARG A 97 16.40 -3.04 9.35
C ARG A 97 16.89 -3.16 7.93
N ILE A 98 16.29 -4.04 7.12
CA ILE A 98 16.68 -4.25 5.73
C ILE A 98 16.42 -2.98 4.91
N ALA A 99 15.23 -2.39 5.00
CA ALA A 99 14.89 -1.19 4.24
C ALA A 99 15.85 -0.01 4.52
N VAL A 100 16.29 0.13 5.77
CA VAL A 100 17.27 1.16 6.16
C VAL A 100 18.70 0.79 5.71
N GLN A 101 19.13 -0.45 5.88
CA GLN A 101 20.46 -0.92 5.44
C GLN A 101 20.63 -0.80 3.92
N GLN A 102 19.55 -1.04 3.15
CA GLN A 102 19.54 -0.86 1.70
C GLN A 102 19.35 0.62 1.29
N GLY A 103 19.14 1.52 2.25
CA GLY A 103 18.95 2.94 1.98
C GLY A 103 17.59 3.29 1.35
N TRP A 104 16.64 2.35 1.28
CA TRP A 104 15.31 2.61 0.70
C TRP A 104 14.50 3.55 1.57
N MET A 105 14.56 3.37 2.88
CA MET A 105 13.91 4.21 3.88
C MET A 105 14.92 4.74 4.89
N ASN A 106 14.58 5.82 5.57
CA ASN A 106 15.37 6.38 6.66
C ASN A 106 14.49 6.56 7.91
N GLY A 107 15.12 6.51 9.08
CA GLY A 107 14.52 7.01 10.32
C GLY A 107 14.63 8.53 10.41
N TYR A 108 14.12 9.06 11.51
CA TYR A 108 14.16 10.48 11.84
C TYR A 108 15.37 10.83 12.70
N THR A 109 15.73 12.10 12.71
CA THR A 109 16.89 12.62 13.45
C THR A 109 16.76 12.48 14.97
N ASP A 110 15.52 12.30 15.47
CA ASP A 110 15.22 12.05 16.89
C ASP A 110 15.47 10.59 17.33
N GLY A 111 15.92 9.73 16.40
CA GLY A 111 16.18 8.31 16.64
C GLY A 111 14.95 7.42 16.60
N THR A 112 13.85 7.90 15.99
CA THR A 112 12.64 7.12 15.75
C THR A 112 12.53 6.71 14.29
N PHE A 113 11.73 5.66 13.99
CA PHE A 113 11.33 5.27 12.64
C PHE A 113 9.88 5.61 12.35
N ARG A 114 9.05 5.68 13.38
CA ARG A 114 7.61 5.92 13.34
C ARG A 114 6.86 4.88 12.51
N PRO A 115 6.95 3.58 12.88
CA PRO A 115 6.42 2.48 12.08
C PRO A 115 4.90 2.57 11.86
N ASP A 116 4.16 3.18 12.79
CA ASP A 116 2.70 3.28 12.75
C ASP A 116 2.19 4.56 12.04
N ASN A 117 3.08 5.49 11.69
CA ASN A 117 2.70 6.64 10.89
C ASN A 117 2.42 6.23 9.44
N ALA A 118 1.46 6.89 8.79
CA ALA A 118 1.21 6.69 7.37
C ALA A 118 2.43 7.10 6.52
N VAL A 119 2.70 6.34 5.44
CA VAL A 119 3.67 6.73 4.42
C VAL A 119 3.01 7.69 3.44
N THR A 120 3.72 8.75 3.04
CA THR A 120 3.22 9.71 2.04
C THR A 120 3.59 9.29 0.62
N LEU A 121 2.90 9.86 -0.39
CA LEU A 121 3.21 9.61 -1.79
C LEU A 121 4.68 9.92 -2.13
N GLU A 122 5.22 11.04 -1.64
CA GLU A 122 6.63 11.41 -1.90
C GLU A 122 7.62 10.44 -1.27
N GLU A 123 7.33 9.95 -0.06
CA GLU A 123 8.13 8.93 0.62
C GLU A 123 8.06 7.59 -0.12
N ALA A 124 6.85 7.16 -0.52
CA ALA A 124 6.63 5.92 -1.23
C ALA A 124 7.34 5.91 -2.59
N CYS A 125 7.16 6.96 -3.40
CA CYS A 125 7.84 7.10 -4.70
C CYS A 125 9.37 7.11 -4.53
N THR A 126 9.88 7.82 -3.52
CA THR A 126 11.32 7.88 -3.26
C THR A 126 11.88 6.50 -2.92
N ALA A 127 11.21 5.76 -2.05
CA ALA A 127 11.66 4.44 -1.64
C ALA A 127 11.54 3.41 -2.77
N ALA A 128 10.46 3.46 -3.57
CA ALA A 128 10.28 2.59 -4.74
C ALA A 128 11.38 2.84 -5.80
N LEU A 129 11.72 4.09 -6.08
CA LEU A 129 12.82 4.42 -6.99
C LEU A 129 14.16 3.87 -6.49
N LYS A 130 14.44 4.00 -5.19
CA LYS A 130 15.67 3.43 -4.59
C LYS A 130 15.68 1.91 -4.65
N LEU A 131 14.54 1.24 -4.43
CA LEU A 131 14.41 -0.20 -4.59
C LEU A 131 14.71 -0.64 -6.03
N LEU A 132 14.29 0.16 -7.02
CA LEU A 132 14.58 -0.06 -8.44
C LEU A 132 16.02 0.31 -8.84
N GLY A 133 16.85 0.77 -7.91
CA GLY A 133 18.25 1.09 -8.12
C GLY A 133 18.54 2.50 -8.61
N TYR A 134 17.55 3.39 -8.65
CA TYR A 134 17.78 4.79 -9.00
C TYR A 134 18.51 5.52 -7.88
N LYS A 135 19.55 6.25 -8.24
CA LYS A 135 20.23 7.17 -7.31
C LYS A 135 19.50 8.50 -7.31
N MET A 136 19.21 9.02 -6.14
CA MET A 136 18.50 10.30 -6.01
C MET A 136 19.30 11.48 -6.56
N THR A 137 20.62 11.36 -6.57
CA THR A 137 21.54 12.35 -7.17
C THR A 137 21.48 12.42 -8.69
N ASP A 138 20.99 11.37 -9.35
CA ASP A 138 20.91 11.29 -10.81
C ASP A 138 19.58 11.81 -11.35
N LEU A 139 18.67 12.21 -10.45
CA LEU A 139 17.38 12.78 -10.81
C LEU A 139 17.49 14.28 -11.04
N ASN A 140 16.92 14.75 -12.16
CA ASN A 140 16.90 16.17 -12.48
C ASN A 140 15.82 16.88 -11.67
N GLY A 141 16.22 17.88 -10.88
CA GLY A 141 15.31 18.73 -10.11
C GLY A 141 15.53 18.58 -8.59
N VAL A 142 14.59 19.15 -7.84
CA VAL A 142 14.61 19.18 -6.38
C VAL A 142 13.59 18.20 -5.80
N PHE A 143 13.88 17.71 -4.60
CA PHE A 143 12.94 16.90 -3.81
C PHE A 143 11.70 17.74 -3.43
N PRO A 144 10.49 17.18 -3.50
CA PRO A 144 10.15 15.83 -3.96
C PRO A 144 9.81 15.75 -5.46
N THR A 145 9.83 16.87 -6.18
CA THR A 145 9.37 16.99 -7.58
C THR A 145 10.15 16.04 -8.50
N ALA A 146 11.46 15.96 -8.34
CA ALA A 146 12.30 15.08 -9.17
C ALA A 146 11.89 13.61 -9.04
N GLN A 147 11.65 13.14 -7.82
CA GLN A 147 11.21 11.77 -7.53
C GLN A 147 9.81 11.50 -8.07
N LEU A 148 8.90 12.44 -7.87
CA LEU A 148 7.52 12.32 -8.35
C LEU A 148 7.44 12.29 -9.88
N ASN A 149 8.24 13.11 -10.56
CA ASN A 149 8.33 13.11 -12.03
C ASN A 149 8.91 11.80 -12.55
N LYS A 150 9.98 11.29 -11.91
CA LYS A 150 10.57 10.02 -12.31
C LYS A 150 9.63 8.84 -12.06
N ALA A 151 8.91 8.84 -10.96
CA ALA A 151 7.87 7.84 -10.67
C ALA A 151 6.73 7.88 -11.71
N GLN A 152 6.35 9.08 -12.17
CA GLN A 152 5.35 9.25 -13.24
C GLN A 152 5.88 8.73 -14.58
N GLU A 153 7.12 9.06 -14.95
CA GLU A 153 7.78 8.56 -16.16
C GLU A 153 7.81 7.02 -16.24
N LEU A 154 8.05 6.38 -15.10
CA LEU A 154 8.09 4.92 -14.98
C LEU A 154 6.69 4.28 -14.85
N GLY A 155 5.64 5.08 -14.81
CA GLY A 155 4.28 4.57 -14.64
C GLY A 155 3.90 4.18 -13.21
N LEU A 156 4.77 4.40 -12.22
CA LEU A 156 4.51 4.07 -10.80
C LEU A 156 3.39 4.91 -10.19
N ARG A 157 3.05 6.03 -10.82
CA ARG A 157 1.98 6.94 -10.38
C ARG A 157 0.78 6.96 -11.30
N ASN A 158 0.73 6.08 -12.30
CA ASN A 158 -0.40 6.04 -13.21
C ASN A 158 -1.67 5.74 -12.40
N GLN A 159 -2.69 6.57 -12.59
CA GLN A 159 -3.98 6.50 -11.92
C GLN A 159 -3.99 6.93 -10.43
N LEU A 160 -2.85 7.31 -9.85
CA LEU A 160 -2.82 7.88 -8.49
C LEU A 160 -3.22 9.35 -8.53
N ASN A 161 -4.33 9.68 -7.89
CA ASN A 161 -4.80 11.06 -7.73
C ASN A 161 -4.55 11.54 -6.30
N ARG A 162 -3.27 11.63 -5.92
CA ARG A 162 -2.84 12.06 -4.59
C ARG A 162 -1.86 13.21 -4.65
N SER A 163 -1.94 14.11 -3.68
CA SER A 163 -0.92 15.14 -3.48
C SER A 163 0.35 14.53 -2.88
N GLN A 164 1.48 15.23 -3.04
CA GLN A 164 2.80 14.72 -2.63
C GLN A 164 2.89 14.30 -1.15
N SER A 165 2.23 15.05 -0.26
CA SER A 165 2.24 14.81 1.19
C SER A 165 1.05 13.99 1.69
N GLU A 166 0.18 13.55 0.80
CA GLU A 166 -0.98 12.75 1.15
C GLU A 166 -0.57 11.32 1.47
N ALA A 167 -1.24 10.72 2.46
CA ALA A 167 -1.03 9.35 2.85
C ALA A 167 -1.43 8.37 1.74
N MET A 168 -0.60 7.36 1.51
CA MET A 168 -0.93 6.23 0.65
C MET A 168 -1.87 5.26 1.35
N ASN A 169 -2.72 4.58 0.60
CA ASN A 169 -3.52 3.47 1.09
C ASN A 169 -3.20 2.17 0.34
N TYR A 170 -3.84 1.06 0.69
CA TYR A 170 -3.57 -0.24 0.06
C TYR A 170 -4.15 -0.38 -1.36
N GLU A 171 -4.96 0.56 -1.84
CA GLU A 171 -5.44 0.60 -3.24
C GLU A 171 -4.41 1.25 -4.18
N ASP A 172 -3.54 2.11 -3.65
CA ASP A 172 -2.52 2.83 -4.39
C ASP A 172 -1.37 1.93 -4.83
#